data_f9f4439ef02e6f0871378944e0dc3b8a
#
_entry.id   f9f4439ef02e6f0871378944e0dc3b8a
#
_cell.length_a   1.000
_cell.length_b   1.000
_cell.length_c   1.000
_cell.angle_alpha   90.00
_cell.angle_beta   90.00
_cell.angle_gamma   90.00
#
_symmetry.space_group_name_H-M   'P 1'
#
loop_
_entity.id
_entity.type
_entity.pdbx_description
1 polymer ?
#
loop_
_entity_poly.entity_id
_entity_poly.type
_entity_poly.pdbx_seq_one_letter_code
_entity_poly.pdbx_strand_id
1 'polypeptide(L)'
;MAVGKARALLLLLLLGTSCRPAEISGSEFAAERERMVKFQVAMRGVTNERVLRAMGKVPREQFVPENLRGRSYSDRPLPIGYDQTISQPYIVAFMTEKLDLKPTDRVLEIGTGSGYQAAVLGELAAEVYTIEIIGPLGKRAEETLARLG
;
A
#
# COMPACT_ATOMS: atom_id res chain seq x y z
N MET A 1 20.84 61.25 43.79
CA MET A 1 21.47 60.06 43.17
C MET A 1 20.45 58.92 43.20
N ALA A 2 19.87 58.58 42.06
CA ALA A 2 18.91 57.49 41.96
C ALA A 2 19.54 56.34 41.12
N VAL A 3 19.71 55.18 41.75
CA VAL A 3 20.30 54.01 41.12
C VAL A 3 19.17 53.17 40.51
N GLY A 4 19.11 53.15 39.17
CA GLY A 4 18.16 52.36 38.41
C GLY A 4 18.52 50.88 38.44
N LYS A 5 17.56 50.01 38.81
CA LYS A 5 17.70 48.53 38.75
C LYS A 5 17.38 48.06 37.31
N ALA A 6 18.41 47.56 36.62
CA ALA A 6 18.22 46.86 35.34
C ALA A 6 17.55 45.51 35.58
N ARG A 7 16.36 45.30 34.98
CA ARG A 7 15.71 43.98 34.92
C ARG A 7 16.16 43.26 33.64
N ALA A 8 16.98 42.24 33.82
CA ALA A 8 17.28 41.32 32.70
C ALA A 8 16.07 40.43 32.42
N LEU A 9 15.48 40.56 31.23
CA LEU A 9 14.41 39.67 30.74
C LEU A 9 15.07 38.49 30.06
N LEU A 10 15.07 37.33 30.75
CA LEU A 10 15.58 36.07 30.20
C LEU A 10 14.52 35.52 29.25
N LEU A 11 14.73 35.65 27.93
CA LEU A 11 13.88 35.07 26.91
C LEU A 11 14.23 33.60 26.70
N LEU A 12 13.43 32.70 27.28
CA LEU A 12 13.60 31.27 27.13
C LEU A 12 13.06 30.86 25.73
N LEU A 13 13.95 30.70 24.76
CA LEU A 13 13.62 30.10 23.45
C LEU A 13 13.38 28.60 23.64
N LEU A 14 12.12 28.21 23.76
CA LEU A 14 11.71 26.81 23.65
C LEU A 14 11.87 26.37 22.19
N LEU A 15 13.01 25.77 21.86
CA LEU A 15 13.19 25.00 20.62
C LEU A 15 12.31 23.75 20.71
N GLY A 16 11.08 23.87 20.25
CA GLY A 16 10.19 22.75 20.06
C GLY A 16 10.75 21.85 18.97
N THR A 17 11.46 20.78 19.33
CA THR A 17 11.80 19.70 18.41
C THR A 17 10.50 19.02 18.02
N SER A 18 9.91 19.41 16.88
CA SER A 18 8.81 18.70 16.25
C SER A 18 9.33 17.32 15.82
N CYS A 19 9.05 16.32 16.63
CA CYS A 19 9.31 14.92 16.27
C CYS A 19 8.30 14.55 15.18
N ARG A 20 8.64 14.81 13.90
CA ARG A 20 7.92 14.21 12.78
C ARG A 20 8.22 12.72 12.83
N PRO A 21 7.20 11.83 12.78
CA PRO A 21 7.47 10.42 12.58
C PRO A 21 8.31 10.27 11.31
N ALA A 22 9.39 9.49 11.41
CA ALA A 22 10.26 9.23 10.27
C ALA A 22 9.41 8.64 9.12
N GLU A 23 9.46 9.26 7.95
CA GLU A 23 8.83 8.70 6.75
C GLU A 23 9.55 7.40 6.41
N ILE A 24 8.78 6.32 6.27
CA ILE A 24 9.31 5.02 5.84
C ILE A 24 9.88 5.18 4.44
N SER A 25 11.13 4.79 4.27
CA SER A 25 11.83 4.88 2.97
C SER A 25 11.35 3.83 1.98
N GLY A 26 11.58 4.06 0.70
CA GLY A 26 11.26 3.08 -0.35
C GLY A 26 11.96 1.74 -0.16
N SER A 27 13.18 1.73 0.39
CA SER A 27 13.92 0.50 0.72
C SER A 27 13.30 -0.28 1.88
N GLU A 28 12.76 0.41 2.88
CA GLU A 28 12.05 -0.23 3.99
C GLU A 28 10.75 -0.87 3.52
N PHE A 29 9.99 -0.21 2.64
CA PHE A 29 8.81 -0.82 2.03
C PHE A 29 9.16 -2.04 1.18
N ALA A 30 10.28 -2.02 0.43
CA ALA A 30 10.74 -3.19 -0.32
C ALA A 30 11.04 -4.38 0.59
N ALA A 31 11.73 -4.15 1.71
CA ALA A 31 12.01 -5.19 2.70
C ALA A 31 10.73 -5.76 3.35
N GLU A 32 9.77 -4.89 3.71
CA GLU A 32 8.49 -5.34 4.25
C GLU A 32 7.67 -6.14 3.23
N ARG A 33 7.71 -5.77 1.95
CA ARG A 33 7.08 -6.52 0.86
C ARG A 33 7.68 -7.91 0.68
N GLU A 34 9.00 -8.04 0.71
CA GLU A 34 9.67 -9.34 0.66
C GLU A 34 9.28 -10.23 1.86
N ARG A 35 9.24 -9.64 3.06
CA ARG A 35 8.80 -10.36 4.28
C ARG A 35 7.34 -10.82 4.16
N MET A 36 6.45 -9.97 3.65
CA MET A 36 5.05 -10.31 3.38
C MET A 36 4.96 -11.51 2.44
N VAL A 37 5.65 -11.48 1.28
CA VAL A 37 5.62 -12.59 0.31
C VAL A 37 6.12 -13.87 0.95
N LYS A 38 7.24 -13.83 1.67
CA LYS A 38 7.85 -15.00 2.28
C LYS A 38 7.01 -15.58 3.40
N PHE A 39 6.61 -14.77 4.38
CA PHE A 39 6.04 -15.25 5.63
C PHE A 39 4.52 -15.28 5.67
N GLN A 40 3.86 -14.38 4.93
CA GLN A 40 2.39 -14.30 4.95
C GLN A 40 1.75 -15.01 3.75
N VAL A 41 2.49 -15.20 2.65
CA VAL A 41 1.97 -15.77 1.40
C VAL A 41 2.55 -17.16 1.16
N ALA A 42 3.86 -17.28 0.90
CA ALA A 42 4.48 -18.54 0.53
C ALA A 42 4.41 -19.59 1.67
N MET A 43 4.72 -19.23 2.91
CA MET A 43 4.63 -20.15 4.06
C MET A 43 3.20 -20.60 4.38
N ARG A 44 2.19 -19.97 3.80
CA ARG A 44 0.77 -20.38 3.94
C ARG A 44 0.26 -21.21 2.75
N GLY A 45 1.17 -21.66 1.87
CA GLY A 45 0.85 -22.63 0.84
C GLY A 45 0.55 -22.05 -0.55
N VAL A 46 0.76 -20.76 -0.79
CA VAL A 46 0.82 -20.22 -2.15
C VAL A 46 2.18 -20.55 -2.73
N THR A 47 2.19 -21.37 -3.80
CA THR A 47 3.42 -21.95 -4.37
C THR A 47 3.71 -21.50 -5.80
N ASN A 48 2.73 -20.86 -6.47
CA ASN A 48 2.91 -20.39 -7.85
C ASN A 48 3.92 -19.22 -7.87
N GLU A 49 5.11 -19.51 -8.41
CA GLU A 49 6.21 -18.53 -8.46
C GLU A 49 5.86 -17.24 -9.22
N ARG A 50 4.98 -17.30 -10.24
CA ARG A 50 4.55 -16.11 -10.96
C ARG A 50 3.73 -15.21 -10.04
N VAL A 51 2.84 -15.80 -9.24
CA VAL A 51 2.05 -15.07 -8.24
C VAL A 51 2.97 -14.47 -7.17
N LEU A 52 3.91 -15.24 -6.63
CA LEU A 52 4.86 -14.75 -5.64
C LEU A 52 5.69 -13.57 -6.17
N ARG A 53 6.15 -13.64 -7.44
CA ARG A 53 6.86 -12.53 -8.10
C ARG A 53 5.99 -11.31 -8.28
N ALA A 54 4.74 -11.48 -8.73
CA ALA A 54 3.79 -10.38 -8.89
C ALA A 54 3.53 -9.65 -7.56
N MET A 55 3.28 -10.41 -6.48
CA MET A 55 3.12 -9.87 -5.13
C MET A 55 4.38 -9.17 -4.62
N GLY A 56 5.56 -9.64 -5.01
CA GLY A 56 6.86 -9.02 -4.69
C GLY A 56 7.17 -7.78 -5.51
N LYS A 57 6.56 -7.61 -6.69
CA LYS A 57 6.78 -6.47 -7.58
C LYS A 57 5.84 -5.30 -7.26
N VAL A 58 4.55 -5.57 -7.06
CA VAL A 58 3.52 -4.53 -6.90
C VAL A 58 3.64 -3.83 -5.54
N PRO A 59 3.85 -2.49 -5.50
CA PRO A 59 4.08 -1.73 -4.27
C PRO A 59 2.76 -1.46 -3.53
N ARG A 60 2.37 -2.39 -2.66
CA ARG A 60 1.08 -2.35 -1.95
C ARG A 60 0.85 -1.05 -1.16
N GLU A 61 1.90 -0.42 -0.65
CA GLU A 61 1.85 0.87 0.06
C GLU A 61 1.31 2.02 -0.79
N GLN A 62 1.33 1.88 -2.12
CA GLN A 62 0.77 2.87 -3.04
C GLN A 62 -0.77 2.76 -3.19
N PHE A 63 -1.36 1.66 -2.71
CA PHE A 63 -2.79 1.33 -2.84
C PHE A 63 -3.58 1.53 -1.54
N VAL A 64 -2.95 2.09 -0.51
CA VAL A 64 -3.59 2.43 0.76
C VAL A 64 -3.53 3.93 1.01
N PRO A 65 -4.43 4.49 1.84
CA PRO A 65 -4.32 5.88 2.30
C PRO A 65 -2.97 6.16 2.96
N GLU A 66 -2.48 7.40 2.81
CA GLU A 66 -1.15 7.80 3.26
C GLU A 66 -0.89 7.49 4.75
N ASN A 67 -1.87 7.76 5.61
CA ASN A 67 -1.79 7.46 7.04
C ASN A 67 -1.76 5.96 7.38
N LEU A 68 -1.98 5.09 6.39
CA LEU A 68 -1.92 3.63 6.55
C LEU A 68 -0.72 2.98 5.84
N ARG A 69 0.10 3.75 5.12
CA ARG A 69 1.25 3.21 4.38
C ARG A 69 2.20 2.39 5.26
N GLY A 70 2.49 2.86 6.47
CA GLY A 70 3.31 2.11 7.43
C GLY A 70 2.72 0.78 7.91
N ARG A 71 1.47 0.48 7.56
CA ARG A 71 0.76 -0.76 7.89
C ARG A 71 0.37 -1.56 6.65
N SER A 72 0.77 -1.12 5.46
CA SER A 72 0.34 -1.70 4.18
C SER A 72 0.66 -3.18 4.04
N TYR A 73 1.73 -3.65 4.67
CA TYR A 73 2.19 -5.04 4.65
C TYR A 73 1.73 -5.88 5.86
N SER A 74 0.82 -5.35 6.69
CA SER A 74 0.18 -6.13 7.76
C SER A 74 -0.70 -7.24 7.19
N ASP A 75 -0.70 -8.41 7.83
CA ASP A 75 -1.47 -9.60 7.40
C ASP A 75 -2.97 -9.46 7.73
N ARG A 76 -3.61 -8.43 7.19
CA ARG A 76 -5.04 -8.12 7.36
C ARG A 76 -5.57 -7.19 6.28
N PRO A 77 -6.91 -7.09 6.13
CA PRO A 77 -7.54 -6.03 5.35
C PRO A 77 -7.24 -4.65 5.96
N LEU A 78 -7.18 -3.62 5.12
CA LEU A 78 -7.06 -2.22 5.55
C LEU A 78 -8.14 -1.36 4.91
N PRO A 79 -8.68 -0.35 5.62
CA PRO A 79 -9.70 0.54 5.06
C PRO A 79 -9.10 1.40 3.93
N ILE A 80 -9.89 1.56 2.86
CA ILE A 80 -9.56 2.42 1.73
C ILE A 80 -10.60 3.55 1.51
N GLY A 81 -11.50 3.74 2.47
CA GLY A 81 -12.61 4.67 2.41
C GLY A 81 -13.89 4.03 1.88
N TYR A 82 -15.00 4.76 2.00
CA TYR A 82 -16.34 4.33 1.54
C TYR A 82 -16.76 2.96 2.08
N ASP A 83 -16.42 2.65 3.34
CA ASP A 83 -16.63 1.36 4.00
C ASP A 83 -16.05 0.16 3.24
N GLN A 84 -15.07 0.42 2.34
CA GLN A 84 -14.35 -0.61 1.59
C GLN A 84 -12.95 -0.84 2.16
N THR A 85 -12.39 -2.01 1.84
CA THR A 85 -11.05 -2.40 2.28
C THR A 85 -10.23 -2.95 1.12
N ILE A 86 -8.92 -2.74 1.16
CA ILE A 86 -7.97 -3.57 0.41
C ILE A 86 -7.87 -4.92 1.11
N SER A 87 -8.01 -6.01 0.38
CA SER A 87 -7.96 -7.37 0.92
C SER A 87 -6.62 -7.69 1.59
N GLN A 88 -6.63 -8.59 2.57
CA GLN A 88 -5.43 -9.17 3.17
C GLN A 88 -4.48 -9.70 2.09
N PRO A 89 -3.15 -9.49 2.20
CA PRO A 89 -2.19 -9.95 1.20
C PRO A 89 -2.32 -11.42 0.81
N TYR A 90 -2.46 -12.30 1.80
CA TYR A 90 -2.66 -13.73 1.56
C TYR A 90 -3.90 -14.02 0.70
N ILE A 91 -5.01 -13.35 0.96
CA ILE A 91 -6.26 -13.57 0.20
C ILE A 91 -6.08 -13.15 -1.26
N VAL A 92 -5.43 -12.01 -1.52
CA VAL A 92 -5.09 -11.58 -2.89
C VAL A 92 -4.27 -12.65 -3.60
N ALA A 93 -3.19 -13.12 -3.00
CA ALA A 93 -2.31 -14.13 -3.58
C ALA A 93 -3.03 -15.47 -3.79
N PHE A 94 -3.80 -15.92 -2.80
CA PHE A 94 -4.55 -17.17 -2.86
C PHE A 94 -5.60 -17.16 -3.99
N MET A 95 -6.41 -16.10 -4.07
CA MET A 95 -7.40 -15.96 -5.16
C MET A 95 -6.70 -15.92 -6.52
N THR A 96 -5.61 -15.17 -6.65
CA THR A 96 -4.85 -15.07 -7.89
C THR A 96 -4.25 -16.44 -8.30
N GLU A 97 -3.70 -17.19 -7.36
CA GLU A 97 -3.20 -18.56 -7.64
C GLU A 97 -4.30 -19.50 -8.14
N LYS A 98 -5.51 -19.39 -7.56
CA LYS A 98 -6.65 -20.24 -7.95
C LYS A 98 -7.23 -19.93 -9.32
N LEU A 99 -6.92 -18.77 -9.89
CA LEU A 99 -7.28 -18.46 -11.27
C LEU A 99 -6.42 -19.21 -12.29
N ASP A 100 -5.27 -19.74 -11.90
CA ASP A 100 -4.31 -20.46 -12.77
C ASP A 100 -4.02 -19.74 -14.09
N LEU A 101 -3.79 -18.43 -14.01
CA LEU A 101 -3.69 -17.53 -15.18
C LEU A 101 -2.51 -17.88 -16.09
N LYS A 102 -2.76 -17.81 -17.37
CA LYS A 102 -1.74 -17.85 -18.43
C LYS A 102 -1.41 -16.44 -18.91
N PRO A 103 -0.20 -16.20 -19.45
CA PRO A 103 0.18 -14.87 -19.97
C PRO A 103 -0.71 -14.34 -21.10
N THR A 104 -1.48 -15.22 -21.73
CA THR A 104 -2.39 -14.87 -22.83
C THR A 104 -3.81 -14.58 -22.38
N ASP A 105 -4.12 -14.77 -21.11
CA ASP A 105 -5.48 -14.65 -20.61
C ASP A 105 -5.93 -13.19 -20.51
N ARG A 106 -7.23 -13.00 -20.60
CA ARG A 106 -7.94 -11.75 -20.35
C ARG A 106 -8.78 -11.92 -19.11
N VAL A 107 -8.65 -11.02 -18.17
CA VAL A 107 -9.28 -11.11 -16.84
C VAL A 107 -10.25 -9.96 -16.64
N LEU A 108 -11.42 -10.27 -16.08
CA LEU A 108 -12.36 -9.29 -15.58
C LEU A 108 -12.40 -9.38 -14.05
N GLU A 109 -12.06 -8.27 -13.39
CA GLU A 109 -12.21 -8.07 -11.96
C GLU A 109 -13.50 -7.30 -11.66
N ILE A 110 -14.28 -7.74 -10.69
CA ILE A 110 -15.44 -7.01 -10.20
C ILE A 110 -15.12 -6.48 -8.81
N GLY A 111 -15.13 -5.15 -8.66
CA GLY A 111 -14.75 -4.46 -7.44
C GLY A 111 -13.29 -4.04 -7.43
N THR A 112 -12.93 -3.05 -8.23
CA THR A 112 -11.56 -2.51 -8.32
C THR A 112 -11.00 -2.07 -6.96
N GLY A 113 -11.83 -1.47 -6.14
CA GLY A 113 -11.45 -0.96 -4.82
C GLY A 113 -10.27 0.00 -4.89
N SER A 114 -9.12 -0.43 -4.37
CA SER A 114 -7.88 0.33 -4.43
C SER A 114 -7.12 0.18 -5.75
N GLY A 115 -7.42 -0.85 -6.56
CA GLY A 115 -6.67 -1.25 -7.75
C GLY A 115 -5.52 -2.23 -7.49
N TYR A 116 -5.29 -2.65 -6.25
CA TYR A 116 -4.16 -3.53 -5.91
C TYR A 116 -4.27 -4.91 -6.55
N GLN A 117 -5.46 -5.54 -6.52
CA GLN A 117 -5.68 -6.83 -7.16
C GLN A 117 -5.53 -6.70 -8.68
N ALA A 118 -6.06 -5.61 -9.30
CA ALA A 118 -5.88 -5.34 -10.72
C ALA A 118 -4.39 -5.23 -11.10
N ALA A 119 -3.59 -4.52 -10.29
CA ALA A 119 -2.14 -4.41 -10.50
C ALA A 119 -1.43 -5.77 -10.42
N VAL A 120 -1.80 -6.61 -9.45
CA VAL A 120 -1.24 -7.98 -9.34
C VAL A 120 -1.63 -8.84 -10.53
N LEU A 121 -2.88 -8.76 -11.00
CA LEU A 121 -3.36 -9.47 -12.18
C LEU A 121 -2.65 -9.01 -13.46
N GLY A 122 -2.35 -7.71 -13.58
CA GLY A 122 -1.62 -7.13 -14.71
C GLY A 122 -0.20 -7.69 -14.89
N GLU A 123 0.43 -8.18 -13.82
CA GLU A 123 1.71 -8.87 -13.91
C GLU A 123 1.61 -10.32 -14.45
N LEU A 124 0.40 -10.84 -14.61
CA LEU A 124 0.16 -12.27 -14.87
C LEU A 124 -0.62 -12.55 -16.16
N ALA A 125 -1.48 -11.63 -16.57
CA ALA A 125 -2.39 -11.77 -17.69
C ALA A 125 -2.02 -10.82 -18.85
N ALA A 126 -2.57 -11.05 -20.03
CA ALA A 126 -2.37 -10.18 -21.19
C ALA A 126 -3.16 -8.87 -21.05
N GLU A 127 -4.36 -8.95 -20.52
CA GLU A 127 -5.25 -7.81 -20.34
C GLU A 127 -6.06 -7.97 -19.05
N VAL A 128 -6.24 -6.87 -18.33
CA VAL A 128 -7.08 -6.82 -17.13
C VAL A 128 -8.11 -5.72 -17.30
N TYR A 129 -9.36 -6.10 -17.16
CA TYR A 129 -10.50 -5.19 -17.10
C TYR A 129 -11.02 -5.19 -15.68
N THR A 130 -11.30 -4.01 -15.12
CA THR A 130 -11.81 -3.91 -13.76
C THR A 130 -12.98 -2.95 -13.69
N ILE A 131 -13.96 -3.28 -12.85
CA ILE A 131 -15.21 -2.52 -12.69
C ILE A 131 -15.37 -2.10 -11.23
N GLU A 132 -15.64 -0.81 -11.02
CA GLU A 132 -15.91 -0.25 -9.69
C GLU A 132 -17.23 0.55 -9.72
N ILE A 133 -18.12 0.27 -8.76
CA ILE A 133 -19.39 0.98 -8.66
C ILE A 133 -19.28 2.28 -7.86
N ILE A 134 -18.27 2.39 -6.98
CA ILE A 134 -17.99 3.59 -6.20
C ILE A 134 -17.06 4.49 -7.00
N GLY A 135 -17.63 5.42 -7.76
CA GLY A 135 -16.90 6.29 -8.68
C GLY A 135 -15.62 6.92 -8.12
N PRO A 136 -15.62 7.51 -6.90
CA PRO A 136 -14.40 8.07 -6.30
C PRO A 136 -13.30 7.03 -6.02
N LEU A 137 -13.65 5.77 -5.72
CA LEU A 137 -12.66 4.68 -5.61
C LEU A 137 -12.08 4.33 -6.97
N GLY A 138 -12.93 4.13 -7.97
CA GLY A 138 -12.52 3.83 -9.34
C GLY A 138 -11.54 4.87 -9.89
N LYS A 139 -11.86 6.16 -9.73
CA LYS A 139 -10.98 7.25 -10.17
C LYS A 139 -9.61 7.22 -9.47
N ARG A 140 -9.58 7.01 -8.16
CA ARG A 140 -8.33 6.92 -7.40
C ARG A 140 -7.50 5.70 -7.80
N ALA A 141 -8.16 4.57 -8.07
CA ALA A 141 -7.49 3.37 -8.56
C ALA A 141 -6.89 3.60 -9.96
N GLU A 142 -7.64 4.21 -10.88
CA GLU A 142 -7.16 4.60 -12.20
C GLU A 142 -5.91 5.49 -12.13
N GLU A 143 -5.94 6.56 -11.31
CA GLU A 143 -4.79 7.45 -11.10
C GLU A 143 -3.57 6.71 -10.54
N THR A 144 -3.79 5.76 -9.62
CA THR A 144 -2.71 4.97 -9.02
C THR A 144 -2.12 3.99 -10.02
N LEU A 145 -2.95 3.27 -10.76
CA LEU A 145 -2.54 2.32 -11.80
C LEU A 145 -1.78 3.03 -12.93
N ALA A 146 -2.30 4.16 -13.44
CA ALA A 146 -1.64 4.94 -14.47
C ALA A 146 -0.26 5.47 -14.06
N ARG A 147 -0.06 5.80 -12.78
CA ARG A 147 1.22 6.28 -12.24
C ARG A 147 2.25 5.16 -12.09
N LEU A 148 1.79 3.94 -11.89
CA LEU A 148 2.68 2.78 -11.66
C LEU A 148 3.01 2.00 -12.95
N GLY A 149 2.30 2.21 -14.04
CA GLY A 149 2.49 1.58 -15.35
C GLY A 149 1.65 0.36 -15.51
#